data_68fe1fec82cbf388f0d42b69df81065b
#
_entry.id   68fe1fec82cbf388f0d42b69df81065b
#
_cell.length_a   1.000
_cell.length_b   1.000
_cell.length_c   1.000
_cell.angle_alpha   90.00
_cell.angle_beta   90.00
_cell.angle_gamma   90.00
#
_symmetry.space_group_name_H-M   'P 1'
#
loop_
_entity.id
_entity.type
_entity.pdbx_description
1 polymer ?
#
loop_
_entity_poly.entity_id
_entity_poly.type
_entity_poly.pdbx_seq_one_letter_code
_entity_poly.pdbx_strand_id
1 'polypeptide(L)'
;MELSDAYIQSFIQPRNELLLEMEAYAEENHVPIMQLAGIDALNQLLRIQNPQKILEIGTAIGYSAIRMAEALPNVHIVSIERDIERVTKAKAYIKRSTVSDRIKVIEGDALEVDDKAIDTEFDAVFIDAAKGQYQRFFEKYAPLVKSGGVLYIDNMYMHGLSDLDLKDVPRRKRTMIRNLKNFTEWIMQHPDYTSAFLPVGDGLLLCLKR
;
A
#
# COMPACT_ATOMS: atom_id res chain seq x y z
N MET A 1 -16.01 21.81 -2.26
CA MET A 1 -17.03 20.90 -1.68
C MET A 1 -16.38 19.52 -1.67
N GLU A 2 -16.00 19.03 -0.50
CA GLU A 2 -15.42 17.69 -0.35
C GLU A 2 -16.56 16.66 -0.38
N LEU A 3 -16.41 15.61 -1.19
CA LEU A 3 -17.28 14.45 -1.15
C LEU A 3 -17.08 13.74 0.19
N SER A 4 -18.16 13.43 0.90
CA SER A 4 -18.03 12.67 2.15
C SER A 4 -17.61 11.22 1.86
N ASP A 5 -16.76 10.64 2.70
CA ASP A 5 -16.36 9.24 2.60
C ASP A 5 -17.56 8.29 2.56
N ALA A 6 -18.61 8.58 3.34
CA ALA A 6 -19.85 7.80 3.35
C ALA A 6 -20.55 7.79 1.98
N TYR A 7 -20.56 8.92 1.26
CA TYR A 7 -21.12 9.00 -0.08
C TYR A 7 -20.32 8.15 -1.07
N ILE A 8 -18.99 8.26 -1.06
CA ILE A 8 -18.12 7.44 -1.92
C ILE A 8 -18.30 5.95 -1.61
N GLN A 9 -18.28 5.58 -0.33
CA GLN A 9 -18.41 4.19 0.10
C GLN A 9 -19.75 3.55 -0.29
N SER A 10 -20.82 4.34 -0.42
CA SER A 10 -22.14 3.81 -0.84
C SER A 10 -22.18 3.26 -2.25
N PHE A 11 -21.19 3.58 -3.11
CA PHE A 11 -21.05 3.08 -4.49
C PHE A 11 -20.06 1.94 -4.62
N ILE A 12 -19.29 1.62 -3.56
CA ILE A 12 -18.31 0.54 -3.61
C ILE A 12 -19.03 -0.82 -3.60
N GLN A 13 -18.62 -1.70 -4.51
CA GLN A 13 -19.21 -3.03 -4.63
C GLN A 13 -19.11 -3.82 -3.32
N PRO A 14 -20.13 -4.62 -3.00
CA PRO A 14 -20.11 -5.47 -1.81
C PRO A 14 -18.88 -6.38 -1.79
N ARG A 15 -18.25 -6.53 -0.61
CA ARG A 15 -17.18 -7.47 -0.36
C ARG A 15 -17.74 -8.84 -0.06
N ASN A 16 -16.97 -9.89 -0.38
CA ASN A 16 -17.32 -11.24 0.00
C ASN A 16 -17.20 -11.46 1.53
N GLU A 17 -17.72 -12.60 2.02
CA GLU A 17 -17.75 -12.90 3.46
C GLU A 17 -16.35 -12.90 4.10
N LEU A 18 -15.33 -13.39 3.38
CA LEU A 18 -13.95 -13.41 3.88
C LEU A 18 -13.42 -12.00 4.12
N LEU A 19 -13.63 -11.09 3.18
CA LEU A 19 -13.19 -9.69 3.32
C LEU A 19 -13.94 -8.96 4.44
N LEU A 20 -15.24 -9.20 4.60
CA LEU A 20 -16.02 -8.64 5.71
C LEU A 20 -15.52 -9.17 7.07
N GLU A 21 -15.18 -10.46 7.18
CA GLU A 21 -14.55 -11.02 8.36
C GLU A 21 -13.20 -10.37 8.67
N MET A 22 -12.38 -10.12 7.63
CA MET A 22 -11.08 -9.47 7.78
C MET A 22 -11.22 -8.00 8.23
N GLU A 23 -12.20 -7.27 7.71
CA GLU A 23 -12.51 -5.90 8.11
C GLU A 23 -12.95 -5.86 9.60
N ALA A 24 -13.86 -6.74 10.01
CA ALA A 24 -14.30 -6.86 11.40
C ALA A 24 -13.14 -7.23 12.35
N TYR A 25 -12.31 -8.20 11.95
CA TYR A 25 -11.12 -8.58 12.72
C TYR A 25 -10.14 -7.41 12.86
N ALA A 26 -9.92 -6.65 11.79
CA ALA A 26 -9.01 -5.51 11.80
C ALA A 26 -9.50 -4.41 12.75
N GLU A 27 -10.80 -4.12 12.77
CA GLU A 27 -11.42 -3.16 13.68
C GLU A 27 -11.28 -3.63 15.14
N GLU A 28 -11.67 -4.86 15.44
CA GLU A 28 -11.63 -5.44 16.79
C GLU A 28 -10.20 -5.50 17.37
N ASN A 29 -9.22 -5.85 16.54
CA ASN A 29 -7.83 -6.06 16.96
C ASN A 29 -6.91 -4.86 16.65
N HIS A 30 -7.46 -3.73 16.23
CA HIS A 30 -6.73 -2.52 15.88
C HIS A 30 -5.60 -2.74 14.85
N VAL A 31 -5.82 -3.64 13.90
CA VAL A 31 -4.88 -3.87 12.80
C VAL A 31 -5.12 -2.81 11.74
N PRO A 32 -4.11 -2.02 11.36
CA PRO A 32 -4.26 -1.06 10.29
C PRO A 32 -4.42 -1.80 8.96
N ILE A 33 -5.55 -1.61 8.29
CA ILE A 33 -5.78 -2.00 6.90
C ILE A 33 -6.14 -0.76 6.09
N MET A 34 -5.91 -0.81 4.79
CA MET A 34 -6.21 0.30 3.89
C MET A 34 -7.70 0.66 3.94
N GLN A 35 -8.00 1.95 3.98
CA GLN A 35 -9.38 2.45 3.99
C GLN A 35 -10.12 2.00 2.73
N LEU A 36 -11.42 1.74 2.85
CA LEU A 36 -12.24 1.14 1.78
C LEU A 36 -12.23 1.96 0.48
N ALA A 37 -12.35 3.29 0.57
CA ALA A 37 -12.27 4.16 -0.61
C ALA A 37 -10.86 4.15 -1.24
N GLY A 38 -9.81 4.07 -0.41
CA GLY A 38 -8.43 4.02 -0.86
C GLY A 38 -8.12 2.74 -1.63
N ILE A 39 -8.47 1.57 -1.07
CA ILE A 39 -8.23 0.29 -1.76
C ILE A 39 -9.09 0.13 -3.01
N ASP A 40 -10.30 0.69 -3.05
CA ASP A 40 -11.12 0.66 -4.25
C ASP A 40 -10.51 1.49 -5.39
N ALA A 41 -10.03 2.69 -5.07
CA ALA A 41 -9.31 3.54 -6.02
C ALA A 41 -8.01 2.89 -6.49
N LEU A 42 -7.20 2.32 -5.57
CA LEU A 42 -5.99 1.58 -5.93
C LEU A 42 -6.30 0.44 -6.88
N ASN A 43 -7.31 -0.37 -6.60
CA ASN A 43 -7.72 -1.48 -7.45
C ASN A 43 -8.14 -1.00 -8.84
N GLN A 44 -8.80 0.15 -8.94
CA GLN A 44 -9.18 0.70 -10.25
C GLN A 44 -7.97 1.19 -11.05
N LEU A 45 -7.00 1.83 -10.39
CA LEU A 45 -5.73 2.22 -11.01
C LEU A 45 -4.94 1.01 -11.49
N LEU A 46 -4.89 -0.04 -10.68
CA LEU A 46 -4.24 -1.30 -11.05
C LEU A 46 -4.96 -1.99 -12.22
N ARG A 47 -6.29 -1.96 -12.31
CA ARG A 47 -7.02 -2.45 -13.50
C ARG A 47 -6.64 -1.70 -14.76
N ILE A 48 -6.45 -0.37 -14.68
CA ILE A 48 -6.03 0.47 -15.82
C ILE A 48 -4.58 0.14 -16.21
N GLN A 49 -3.68 -0.02 -15.23
CA GLN A 49 -2.27 -0.36 -15.47
C GLN A 49 -2.09 -1.81 -15.94
N ASN A 50 -2.93 -2.75 -15.44
CA ASN A 50 -2.91 -4.19 -15.71
C ASN A 50 -1.56 -4.87 -15.43
N PRO A 51 -0.98 -4.73 -14.22
CA PRO A 51 0.29 -5.33 -13.84
C PRO A 51 0.18 -6.86 -13.77
N GLN A 52 1.25 -7.56 -14.11
CA GLN A 52 1.37 -9.01 -13.96
C GLN A 52 2.07 -9.39 -12.65
N LYS A 53 2.96 -8.53 -12.16
CA LYS A 53 3.70 -8.73 -10.91
C LYS A 53 3.64 -7.46 -10.05
N ILE A 54 3.18 -7.63 -8.81
CA ILE A 54 3.16 -6.57 -7.78
C ILE A 54 4.04 -6.99 -6.60
N LEU A 55 4.86 -6.06 -6.13
CA LEU A 55 5.52 -6.17 -4.82
C LEU A 55 4.76 -5.29 -3.82
N GLU A 56 4.37 -5.85 -2.69
CA GLU A 56 3.73 -5.14 -1.59
C GLU A 56 4.66 -5.08 -0.38
N ILE A 57 4.82 -3.90 0.20
CA ILE A 57 5.59 -3.64 1.41
C ILE A 57 4.61 -3.30 2.53
N GLY A 58 4.40 -4.25 3.45
CA GLY A 58 3.40 -4.17 4.51
C GLY A 58 2.18 -5.02 4.20
N THR A 59 2.25 -6.32 4.48
CA THR A 59 1.14 -7.27 4.28
C THR A 59 0.03 -7.08 5.31
N ALA A 60 0.36 -6.67 6.53
CA ALA A 60 -0.52 -6.74 7.69
C ALA A 60 -1.21 -8.12 7.77
N ILE A 61 -2.54 -8.18 7.68
CA ILE A 61 -3.29 -9.45 7.68
C ILE A 61 -3.62 -9.96 6.26
N GLY A 62 -3.04 -9.37 5.21
CA GLY A 62 -3.22 -9.79 3.82
C GLY A 62 -4.42 -9.20 3.09
N TYR A 63 -5.08 -8.19 3.67
CA TYR A 63 -6.31 -7.60 3.12
C TYR A 63 -6.07 -6.96 1.75
N SER A 64 -5.10 -6.05 1.63
CA SER A 64 -4.74 -5.38 0.37
C SER A 64 -4.28 -6.38 -0.69
N ALA A 65 -3.43 -7.34 -0.32
CA ALA A 65 -2.96 -8.38 -1.25
C ALA A 65 -4.12 -9.19 -1.85
N ILE A 66 -5.07 -9.63 -1.02
CA ILE A 66 -6.26 -10.36 -1.49
C ILE A 66 -7.12 -9.46 -2.40
N ARG A 67 -7.39 -8.21 -1.99
CA ARG A 67 -8.17 -7.25 -2.76
C ARG A 67 -7.56 -6.96 -4.13
N MET A 68 -6.23 -6.76 -4.21
CA MET A 68 -5.51 -6.56 -5.46
C MET A 68 -5.56 -7.81 -6.34
N ALA A 69 -5.34 -9.00 -5.78
CA ALA A 69 -5.37 -10.26 -6.52
C ALA A 69 -6.78 -10.62 -7.03
N GLU A 70 -7.85 -10.30 -6.28
CA GLU A 70 -9.23 -10.48 -6.75
C GLU A 70 -9.59 -9.47 -7.86
N ALA A 71 -9.03 -8.25 -7.82
CA ALA A 71 -9.28 -7.23 -8.82
C ALA A 71 -8.60 -7.52 -10.17
N LEU A 72 -7.55 -8.34 -10.20
CA LEU A 72 -6.67 -8.60 -11.33
C LEU A 72 -6.52 -10.12 -11.56
N PRO A 73 -7.09 -10.68 -12.62
CA PRO A 73 -7.18 -12.14 -12.78
C PRO A 73 -5.81 -12.84 -12.96
N ASN A 74 -4.80 -12.14 -13.49
CA ASN A 74 -3.51 -12.74 -13.85
C ASN A 74 -2.33 -12.22 -13.01
N VAL A 75 -2.58 -11.42 -11.98
CA VAL A 75 -1.51 -10.82 -11.17
C VAL A 75 -0.93 -11.84 -10.18
N HIS A 76 0.39 -11.78 -10.01
CA HIS A 76 1.11 -12.44 -8.93
C HIS A 76 1.62 -11.37 -7.96
N ILE A 77 1.41 -11.58 -6.67
CA ILE A 77 1.79 -10.63 -5.62
C ILE A 77 2.83 -11.28 -4.71
N VAL A 78 3.92 -10.57 -4.51
CA VAL A 78 4.89 -10.85 -3.44
C VAL A 78 4.67 -9.79 -2.38
N SER A 79 4.38 -10.19 -1.14
CA SER A 79 4.09 -9.27 -0.04
C SER A 79 5.03 -9.52 1.12
N ILE A 80 5.57 -8.47 1.73
CA ILE A 80 6.57 -8.55 2.80
C ILE A 80 5.98 -8.02 4.10
N GLU A 81 6.09 -8.80 5.18
CA GLU A 81 5.66 -8.41 6.53
C GLU A 81 6.67 -8.90 7.57
N ARG A 82 7.00 -8.04 8.52
CA ARG A 82 7.95 -8.35 9.58
C ARG A 82 7.34 -8.90 10.86
N ASP A 83 6.05 -8.61 11.09
CA ASP A 83 5.34 -9.05 12.28
C ASP A 83 4.85 -10.49 12.09
N ILE A 84 5.42 -11.43 12.85
CA ILE A 84 5.15 -12.87 12.72
C ILE A 84 3.69 -13.23 13.00
N GLU A 85 3.01 -12.52 13.90
CA GLU A 85 1.60 -12.76 14.19
C GLU A 85 0.73 -12.35 13.01
N ARG A 86 1.05 -11.19 12.41
CA ARG A 86 0.39 -10.70 11.18
C ARG A 86 0.66 -11.63 10.00
N VAL A 87 1.89 -12.08 9.81
CA VAL A 87 2.25 -13.06 8.77
C VAL A 87 1.44 -14.34 8.92
N THR A 88 1.35 -14.85 10.13
CA THR A 88 0.56 -16.07 10.43
C THR A 88 -0.92 -15.86 10.08
N LYS A 89 -1.47 -14.72 10.47
CA LYS A 89 -2.86 -14.37 10.19
C LYS A 89 -3.09 -14.15 8.68
N ALA A 90 -2.19 -13.44 8.00
CA ALA A 90 -2.24 -13.22 6.56
C ALA A 90 -2.24 -14.54 5.79
N LYS A 91 -1.31 -15.44 6.10
CA LYS A 91 -1.25 -16.77 5.47
C LYS A 91 -2.54 -17.57 5.68
N ALA A 92 -3.17 -17.46 6.87
CA ALA A 92 -4.44 -18.13 7.15
C ALA A 92 -5.60 -17.57 6.31
N TYR A 93 -5.71 -16.25 6.16
CA TYR A 93 -6.72 -15.61 5.31
C TYR A 93 -6.48 -15.88 3.83
N ILE A 94 -5.23 -15.73 3.35
CA ILE A 94 -4.86 -16.00 1.96
C ILE A 94 -5.20 -17.44 1.58
N LYS A 95 -4.92 -18.41 2.44
CA LYS A 95 -5.26 -19.83 2.21
C LYS A 95 -6.76 -20.07 2.00
N ARG A 96 -7.61 -19.25 2.62
CA ARG A 96 -9.08 -19.33 2.52
C ARG A 96 -9.63 -18.56 1.31
N SER A 97 -8.83 -17.69 0.71
CA SER A 97 -9.22 -16.90 -0.47
C SER A 97 -9.19 -17.73 -1.76
N THR A 98 -9.87 -17.24 -2.79
CA THR A 98 -9.87 -17.84 -4.13
C THR A 98 -8.60 -17.51 -4.93
N VAL A 99 -7.67 -16.75 -4.34
CA VAL A 99 -6.47 -16.21 -4.99
C VAL A 99 -5.17 -16.66 -4.31
N SER A 100 -5.25 -17.71 -3.49
CA SER A 100 -4.15 -18.18 -2.66
C SER A 100 -2.91 -18.63 -3.44
N ASP A 101 -3.07 -19.10 -4.65
CA ASP A 101 -2.01 -19.54 -5.56
C ASP A 101 -1.22 -18.37 -6.19
N ARG A 102 -1.73 -17.15 -6.08
CA ARG A 102 -1.15 -15.95 -6.69
C ARG A 102 -0.51 -14.98 -5.68
N ILE A 103 -0.54 -15.30 -4.38
CA ILE A 103 0.01 -14.44 -3.32
C ILE A 103 1.09 -15.19 -2.54
N LYS A 104 2.32 -14.68 -2.58
CA LYS A 104 3.46 -15.15 -1.80
C LYS A 104 3.77 -14.17 -0.67
N VAL A 105 3.71 -14.61 0.58
CA VAL A 105 4.11 -13.79 1.75
C VAL A 105 5.52 -14.15 2.19
N ILE A 106 6.39 -13.14 2.26
CA ILE A 106 7.76 -13.21 2.78
C ILE A 106 7.74 -12.61 4.19
N GLU A 107 8.16 -13.40 5.18
CA GLU A 107 8.37 -12.93 6.54
C GLU A 107 9.75 -12.27 6.65
N GLY A 108 9.80 -11.01 7.08
CA GLY A 108 11.04 -10.27 7.28
C GLY A 108 10.86 -8.76 7.29
N ASP A 109 11.88 -8.05 7.80
CA ASP A 109 11.92 -6.60 7.67
C ASP A 109 12.22 -6.24 6.21
N ALA A 110 11.35 -5.48 5.59
CA ALA A 110 11.47 -5.10 4.19
C ALA A 110 12.76 -4.35 3.86
N LEU A 111 13.41 -3.69 4.82
CA LEU A 111 14.71 -3.06 4.61
C LEU A 111 15.89 -4.06 4.68
N GLU A 112 15.67 -5.26 5.24
CA GLU A 112 16.69 -6.27 5.48
C GLU A 112 16.52 -7.53 4.62
N VAL A 113 15.34 -7.75 4.04
CA VAL A 113 15.08 -8.90 3.15
C VAL A 113 16.10 -8.89 2.00
N ASP A 114 16.75 -10.06 1.78
CA ASP A 114 17.69 -10.27 0.69
C ASP A 114 16.98 -10.16 -0.67
N ASP A 115 17.51 -9.36 -1.57
CA ASP A 115 16.98 -9.16 -2.92
C ASP A 115 16.87 -10.48 -3.71
N LYS A 116 17.69 -11.49 -3.36
CA LYS A 116 17.59 -12.85 -3.94
C LYS A 116 16.31 -13.60 -3.56
N ALA A 117 15.66 -13.21 -2.46
CA ALA A 117 14.35 -13.77 -2.04
C ALA A 117 13.17 -13.16 -2.80
N ILE A 118 13.41 -12.06 -3.50
CA ILE A 118 12.44 -11.25 -4.22
C ILE A 118 12.76 -11.34 -5.72
N ASP A 119 11.73 -11.37 -6.56
CA ASP A 119 11.92 -11.27 -8.02
C ASP A 119 12.58 -9.94 -8.40
N THR A 120 13.26 -9.91 -9.53
CA THR A 120 14.07 -8.75 -9.94
C THR A 120 13.30 -7.68 -10.69
N GLU A 121 12.09 -7.98 -11.16
CA GLU A 121 11.28 -7.03 -11.95
C GLU A 121 9.80 -7.10 -11.58
N PHE A 122 9.24 -5.93 -11.27
CA PHE A 122 7.83 -5.74 -10.97
C PHE A 122 7.22 -4.68 -11.89
N ASP A 123 5.94 -4.85 -12.23
CA ASP A 123 5.18 -3.85 -12.97
C ASP A 123 4.64 -2.77 -12.02
N ALA A 124 4.42 -3.13 -10.76
CA ALA A 124 4.02 -2.19 -9.70
C ALA A 124 4.64 -2.54 -8.35
N VAL A 125 4.86 -1.52 -7.53
CA VAL A 125 5.19 -1.65 -6.11
C VAL A 125 4.14 -0.90 -5.30
N PHE A 126 3.58 -1.54 -4.28
CA PHE A 126 2.67 -0.91 -3.32
C PHE A 126 3.37 -0.81 -1.96
N ILE A 127 3.44 0.39 -1.40
CA ILE A 127 4.10 0.66 -0.11
C ILE A 127 3.03 1.14 0.89
N ASP A 128 2.69 0.27 1.84
CA ASP A 128 1.85 0.57 3.01
C ASP A 128 2.54 0.07 4.29
N ALA A 129 3.69 0.64 4.60
CA ALA A 129 4.55 0.21 5.69
C ALA A 129 4.83 1.33 6.69
N ALA A 130 5.90 1.18 7.48
CA ALA A 130 6.29 2.12 8.53
C ALA A 130 6.54 3.55 7.98
N LYS A 131 5.61 4.43 8.24
CA LYS A 131 5.42 5.78 7.67
C LYS A 131 6.60 6.77 7.79
N GLY A 132 7.57 6.49 8.64
CA GLY A 132 8.79 7.30 8.78
C GLY A 132 9.94 6.90 7.85
N GLN A 133 9.76 5.86 7.02
CA GLN A 133 10.83 5.22 6.24
C GLN A 133 10.53 5.16 4.73
N TYR A 134 9.55 5.90 4.23
CA TYR A 134 9.12 5.82 2.83
C TYR A 134 10.25 6.06 1.83
N GLN A 135 11.13 7.03 2.07
CA GLN A 135 12.27 7.26 1.19
C GLN A 135 13.18 6.03 1.11
N ARG A 136 13.46 5.37 2.26
CA ARG A 136 14.30 4.15 2.30
C ARG A 136 13.65 2.99 1.56
N PHE A 137 12.33 2.80 1.71
CA PHE A 137 11.60 1.79 0.96
C PHE A 137 11.61 2.12 -0.53
N PHE A 138 11.38 3.38 -0.88
CA PHE A 138 11.41 3.83 -2.27
C PHE A 138 12.78 3.57 -2.90
N GLU A 139 13.87 4.04 -2.28
CA GLU A 139 15.25 3.85 -2.77
C GLU A 139 15.63 2.38 -2.94
N LYS A 140 15.16 1.50 -2.04
CA LYS A 140 15.41 0.07 -2.12
C LYS A 140 14.62 -0.61 -3.24
N TYR A 141 13.35 -0.28 -3.40
CA TYR A 141 12.44 -1.05 -4.25
C TYR A 141 12.14 -0.41 -5.61
N ALA A 142 12.35 0.87 -5.79
CA ALA A 142 12.16 1.55 -7.06
C ALA A 142 13.10 1.02 -8.19
N PRO A 143 14.33 0.56 -7.92
CA PRO A 143 15.15 -0.11 -8.93
C PRO A 143 14.50 -1.39 -9.49
N LEU A 144 13.69 -2.11 -8.70
CA LEU A 144 13.00 -3.33 -9.11
C LEU A 144 11.76 -3.07 -9.98
N VAL A 145 11.35 -1.83 -10.13
CA VAL A 145 10.20 -1.45 -10.98
C VAL A 145 10.68 -1.24 -12.40
N LYS A 146 10.00 -1.83 -13.37
CA LYS A 146 10.24 -1.65 -14.80
C LYS A 146 10.05 -0.19 -15.23
N SER A 147 10.68 0.24 -16.32
CA SER A 147 10.29 1.49 -16.99
C SER A 147 8.81 1.42 -17.39
N GLY A 148 8.06 2.48 -17.17
CA GLY A 148 6.59 2.50 -17.32
C GLY A 148 5.81 1.84 -16.17
N GLY A 149 6.51 1.24 -15.19
CA GLY A 149 5.88 0.72 -13.98
C GLY A 149 5.56 1.82 -12.95
N VAL A 150 4.74 1.51 -11.96
CA VAL A 150 4.22 2.48 -11.00
C VAL A 150 4.51 2.06 -9.56
N LEU A 151 4.98 3.01 -8.74
CA LEU A 151 4.96 2.86 -7.29
C LEU A 151 3.72 3.58 -6.74
N TYR A 152 2.95 2.86 -5.94
CA TYR A 152 1.80 3.35 -5.19
C TYR A 152 2.18 3.42 -3.71
N ILE A 153 1.95 4.55 -3.05
CA ILE A 153 2.36 4.77 -1.66
C ILE A 153 1.15 5.31 -0.90
N ASP A 154 0.69 4.55 0.09
CA ASP A 154 -0.47 4.91 0.90
C ASP A 154 -0.12 5.76 2.12
N ASN A 155 -1.14 6.30 2.76
CA ASN A 155 -1.07 7.08 4.00
C ASN A 155 -0.27 8.39 3.89
N MET A 156 -0.24 9.00 2.72
CA MET A 156 0.50 10.25 2.52
C MET A 156 -0.16 11.46 3.19
N TYR A 157 -1.45 11.36 3.56
CA TYR A 157 -2.20 12.43 4.22
C TYR A 157 -2.14 12.35 5.75
N MET A 158 -1.93 11.15 6.30
CA MET A 158 -1.77 10.91 7.74
C MET A 158 -2.91 11.50 8.58
N HIS A 159 -4.16 11.27 8.13
CA HIS A 159 -5.37 11.81 8.76
C HIS A 159 -5.32 13.34 8.89
N GLY A 160 -4.85 14.05 7.87
CA GLY A 160 -4.73 15.50 7.82
C GLY A 160 -3.47 16.08 8.48
N LEU A 161 -2.63 15.26 9.12
CA LEU A 161 -1.42 15.77 9.78
C LEU A 161 -0.37 16.30 8.79
N SER A 162 -0.36 15.79 7.57
CA SER A 162 0.57 16.25 6.53
C SER A 162 0.27 17.66 6.05
N ASP A 163 -0.96 18.14 6.23
CA ASP A 163 -1.37 19.50 5.86
C ASP A 163 -1.02 20.55 6.91
N LEU A 164 -0.77 20.13 8.16
CA LEU A 164 -0.48 21.03 9.26
C LEU A 164 0.96 21.55 9.23
N ASP A 165 1.16 22.77 9.79
CA ASP A 165 2.49 23.22 10.16
C ASP A 165 3.11 22.27 11.20
N LEU A 166 4.42 22.01 11.14
CA LEU A 166 5.09 21.11 12.07
C LEU A 166 4.93 21.53 13.55
N LYS A 167 4.77 22.82 13.84
CA LYS A 167 4.50 23.31 15.19
C LYS A 167 3.17 22.82 15.75
N ASP A 168 2.16 22.62 14.88
CA ASP A 168 0.81 22.21 15.23
C ASP A 168 0.63 20.68 15.25
N VAL A 169 1.61 19.94 14.70
CA VAL A 169 1.67 18.48 14.78
C VAL A 169 2.03 18.03 16.19
N PRO A 170 1.35 16.99 16.76
CA PRO A 170 1.72 16.41 18.05
C PRO A 170 3.21 16.06 18.13
N ARG A 171 3.90 16.48 19.19
CA ARG A 171 5.37 16.38 19.34
C ARG A 171 5.93 14.99 18.97
N ARG A 172 5.24 13.92 19.41
CA ARG A 172 5.64 12.53 19.14
C ARG A 172 5.59 12.14 17.65
N LYS A 173 4.82 12.85 16.82
CA LYS A 173 4.65 12.58 15.38
C LYS A 173 5.45 13.53 14.49
N ARG A 174 6.04 14.61 15.03
CA ARG A 174 6.71 15.67 14.23
C ARG A 174 7.82 15.15 13.31
N THR A 175 8.67 14.26 13.83
CA THR A 175 9.77 13.70 13.03
C THR A 175 9.22 12.88 11.85
N MET A 176 8.22 12.06 12.09
CA MET A 176 7.58 11.24 11.06
C MET A 176 6.93 12.12 9.98
N ILE A 177 6.15 13.14 10.38
CA ILE A 177 5.50 14.06 9.43
C ILE A 177 6.54 14.87 8.65
N ARG A 178 7.62 15.31 9.29
CA ARG A 178 8.71 16.00 8.58
C ARG A 178 9.35 15.10 7.53
N ASN A 179 9.65 13.84 7.87
CA ASN A 179 10.22 12.89 6.93
C ASN A 179 9.26 12.64 5.75
N LEU A 180 7.97 12.54 6.03
CA LEU A 180 6.95 12.36 5.01
C LEU A 180 6.87 13.57 4.06
N LYS A 181 6.84 14.79 4.59
CA LYS A 181 6.86 16.03 3.77
C LYS A 181 8.12 16.11 2.91
N ASN A 182 9.29 15.88 3.51
CA ASN A 182 10.56 15.90 2.78
C ASN A 182 10.56 14.85 1.64
N PHE A 183 10.06 13.64 1.92
CA PHE A 183 9.93 12.60 0.90
C PHE A 183 8.97 13.04 -0.23
N THR A 184 7.83 13.62 0.12
CA THR A 184 6.86 14.10 -0.87
C THR A 184 7.49 15.18 -1.77
N GLU A 185 8.14 16.17 -1.19
CA GLU A 185 8.81 17.24 -1.94
C GLU A 185 9.90 16.67 -2.87
N TRP A 186 10.70 15.73 -2.35
CA TRP A 186 11.77 15.09 -3.10
C TRP A 186 11.23 14.29 -4.30
N ILE A 187 10.21 13.47 -4.10
CA ILE A 187 9.69 12.59 -5.17
C ILE A 187 8.88 13.34 -6.21
N MET A 188 8.20 14.41 -5.83
CA MET A 188 7.47 15.27 -6.77
C MET A 188 8.40 16.01 -7.74
N GLN A 189 9.68 16.18 -7.39
CA GLN A 189 10.71 16.81 -8.20
C GLN A 189 11.70 15.81 -8.83
N HIS A 190 11.52 14.51 -8.58
CA HIS A 190 12.47 13.51 -9.02
C HIS A 190 12.49 13.36 -10.56
N PRO A 191 13.67 13.46 -11.23
CA PRO A 191 13.74 13.48 -12.69
C PRO A 191 13.24 12.20 -13.36
N ASP A 192 13.40 11.05 -12.70
CA ASP A 192 13.09 9.74 -13.28
C ASP A 192 11.62 9.32 -13.08
N TYR A 193 10.82 10.13 -12.40
CA TYR A 193 9.42 9.82 -12.11
C TYR A 193 8.49 10.94 -12.52
N THR A 194 7.27 10.57 -12.92
CA THR A 194 6.13 11.48 -13.02
C THR A 194 5.20 11.14 -11.87
N SER A 195 5.08 12.04 -10.90
CA SER A 195 4.36 11.76 -9.66
C SER A 195 3.07 12.57 -9.54
N ALA A 196 2.03 11.95 -8.96
CA ALA A 196 0.74 12.58 -8.70
C ALA A 196 0.22 12.18 -7.31
N PHE A 197 -0.32 13.14 -6.58
CA PHE A 197 -0.96 12.92 -5.29
C PHE A 197 -2.48 12.87 -5.45
N LEU A 198 -3.10 11.78 -5.01
CA LEU A 198 -4.55 11.61 -5.03
C LEU A 198 -5.13 11.73 -3.61
N PRO A 199 -6.08 12.65 -3.38
CA PRO A 199 -6.73 12.81 -2.07
C PRO A 199 -7.84 11.77 -1.89
N VAL A 200 -7.47 10.48 -1.88
CA VAL A 200 -8.38 9.35 -1.68
C VAL A 200 -7.89 8.49 -0.52
N GLY A 201 -8.79 8.02 0.33
CA GLY A 201 -8.42 7.33 1.56
C GLY A 201 -7.58 8.23 2.46
N ASP A 202 -6.45 7.71 2.97
CA ASP A 202 -5.47 8.52 3.74
C ASP A 202 -4.38 9.15 2.85
N GLY A 203 -4.70 9.40 1.57
CA GLY A 203 -3.81 9.99 0.57
C GLY A 203 -2.93 8.96 -0.14
N LEU A 204 -3.13 8.81 -1.45
CA LEU A 204 -2.38 7.89 -2.30
C LEU A 204 -1.43 8.67 -3.22
N LEU A 205 -0.14 8.39 -3.14
CA LEU A 205 0.87 8.94 -4.04
C LEU A 205 1.20 7.91 -5.12
N LEU A 206 1.19 8.36 -6.38
CA LEU A 206 1.57 7.57 -7.55
C LEU A 206 2.87 8.10 -8.12
N CYS A 207 3.82 7.20 -8.40
CA CYS A 207 5.09 7.54 -9.03
C CYS A 207 5.30 6.65 -10.26
N LEU A 208 5.02 7.18 -11.44
CA LEU A 208 5.26 6.50 -12.72
C LEU A 208 6.74 6.62 -13.08
N LYS A 209 7.44 5.49 -13.22
CA LYS A 209 8.83 5.45 -13.65
C LYS A 209 8.93 5.71 -15.16
N ARG A 210 9.76 6.68 -15.54
CA ARG A 210 10.00 7.05 -16.95
C ARG A 210 10.83 6.03 -17.70
#